data_41e8c43fcd68811abffe43dae6574308
#
_entry.id   41e8c43fcd68811abffe43dae6574308
#
_cell.length_a   1.000
_cell.length_b   1.000
_cell.length_c   1.000
_cell.angle_alpha   90.00
_cell.angle_beta   90.00
_cell.angle_gamma   90.00
#
_symmetry.space_group_name_H-M   'P 1'
#
loop_
_entity.id
_entity.type
_entity.pdbx_description
1 polymer ?
#
loop_
_entity_poly.entity_id
_entity_poly.type
_entity_poly.pdbx_seq_one_letter_code
_entity_poly.pdbx_strand_id
1 'polypeptide(L)'
;MRGQTLQLAEVLGEYLRVSGLEKPVLESRVVTLWPEVMGATVARLTRSVEVENGVLILHISSAALKAQLFECRFDLVHKLNEAVGGEVLKDCRILG
;
A
#
# COMPACT_ATOMS: atom_id res chain seq x y z
N MET A 1 -0.86 -0.06 29.39
CA MET A 1 0.01 -0.41 28.28
C MET A 1 -0.63 -0.21 26.93
N ARG A 2 -1.81 -0.79 26.69
CA ARG A 2 -2.56 -0.53 25.46
C ARG A 2 -2.83 0.95 25.25
N GLY A 3 -3.18 1.67 26.32
CA GLY A 3 -3.46 3.11 26.24
C GLY A 3 -2.24 3.92 25.83
N GLN A 4 -1.05 3.53 26.30
CA GLN A 4 0.18 4.21 25.95
C GLN A 4 0.55 3.98 24.47
N THR A 5 0.36 2.79 23.98
CA THR A 5 0.64 2.47 22.57
C THR A 5 -0.28 3.25 21.65
N LEU A 6 -1.57 3.32 21.99
CA LEU A 6 -2.55 4.10 21.22
C LEU A 6 -2.23 5.58 21.24
N GLN A 7 -1.83 6.10 22.40
CA GLN A 7 -1.44 7.50 22.52
C GLN A 7 -0.23 7.84 21.67
N LEU A 8 0.76 6.96 21.65
CA LEU A 8 1.95 7.16 20.83
C LEU A 8 1.60 7.15 19.34
N ALA A 9 0.72 6.24 18.93
CA ALA A 9 0.28 6.18 17.53
C ALA A 9 -0.48 7.44 17.15
N GLU A 10 -1.33 7.96 18.04
CA GLU A 10 -2.07 9.21 17.82
C GLU A 10 -1.14 10.41 17.71
N VAL A 11 -0.18 10.52 18.63
CA VAL A 11 0.79 11.61 18.63
C VAL A 11 1.66 11.58 17.37
N LEU A 12 2.11 10.40 16.99
CA LEU A 12 2.92 10.24 15.78
C LEU A 12 2.12 10.60 14.52
N GLY A 13 0.87 10.15 14.44
CA GLY A 13 -0.02 10.50 13.34
C GLY A 13 -0.25 11.99 13.22
N GLU A 14 -0.45 12.66 14.36
CA GLU A 14 -0.63 14.11 14.40
C GLU A 14 0.64 14.83 13.93
N TYR A 15 1.80 14.37 14.39
CA TYR A 15 3.08 14.94 13.97
C TYR A 15 3.28 14.82 12.47
N LEU A 16 3.03 13.65 11.90
CA LEU A 16 3.20 13.41 10.47
C LEU A 16 2.26 14.28 9.64
N ARG A 17 1.02 14.43 10.10
CA ARG A 17 0.04 15.24 9.41
C ARG A 17 0.44 16.72 9.40
N VAL A 18 0.85 17.24 10.56
CA VAL A 18 1.24 18.65 10.70
C VAL A 18 2.51 18.95 9.90
N SER A 19 3.46 18.02 9.88
CA SER A 19 4.72 18.21 9.17
C SER A 19 4.62 17.91 7.66
N GLY A 20 3.47 17.40 7.18
CA GLY A 20 3.30 17.06 5.77
C GLY A 20 3.97 15.76 5.36
N LEU A 21 4.40 14.94 6.33
CA LEU A 21 5.07 13.67 6.08
C LEU A 21 4.14 12.46 6.10
N GLU A 22 2.86 12.66 6.41
CA GLU A 22 1.91 11.55 6.52
C GLU A 22 1.80 10.76 5.22
N LYS A 23 1.57 11.44 4.12
CA LYS A 23 1.37 10.79 2.83
C LYS A 23 2.60 10.03 2.35
N PRO A 24 3.80 10.61 2.33
CA PRO A 24 5.01 9.87 1.93
C PRO A 24 5.30 8.65 2.82
N VAL A 25 5.04 8.76 4.13
CA VAL A 25 5.25 7.64 5.05
C VAL A 25 4.28 6.50 4.74
N LEU A 26 3.00 6.81 4.51
CA LEU A 26 1.99 5.81 4.17
C LEU A 26 2.26 5.17 2.81
N GLU A 27 2.71 5.95 1.84
CA GLU A 27 3.08 5.42 0.53
C GLU A 27 4.24 4.42 0.64
N SER A 28 5.24 4.75 1.45
CA SER A 28 6.38 3.86 1.73
C SER A 28 5.91 2.56 2.41
N ARG A 29 4.95 2.65 3.31
CA ARG A 29 4.40 1.48 3.99
C ARG A 29 3.67 0.54 3.03
N VAL A 30 2.99 1.08 2.03
CA VAL A 30 2.33 0.25 1.01
C VAL A 30 3.36 -0.64 0.33
N VAL A 31 4.49 -0.08 -0.08
CA VAL A 31 5.55 -0.84 -0.73
C VAL A 31 6.08 -1.95 0.18
N THR A 32 6.31 -1.63 1.44
CA THR A 32 6.80 -2.60 2.44
C THR A 32 5.79 -3.71 2.72
N LEU A 33 4.50 -3.38 2.80
CA LEU A 33 3.45 -4.32 3.15
C LEU A 33 2.98 -5.19 1.98
N TRP A 34 3.31 -4.82 0.75
CA TRP A 34 2.86 -5.56 -0.42
C TRP A 34 3.09 -7.07 -0.31
N PRO A 35 4.32 -7.57 -0.02
CA PRO A 35 4.53 -9.01 0.08
C PRO A 35 3.77 -9.66 1.24
N GLU A 36 3.57 -8.94 2.34
CA GLU A 36 2.83 -9.48 3.48
C GLU A 36 1.34 -9.61 3.19
N VAL A 37 0.77 -8.60 2.53
CA VAL A 37 -0.66 -8.56 2.22
C VAL A 37 -1.01 -9.55 1.12
N MET A 38 -0.17 -9.66 0.10
CA MET A 38 -0.47 -10.46 -1.10
C MET A 38 0.08 -11.89 -1.03
N GLY A 39 1.06 -12.15 -0.17
CA GLY A 39 1.66 -13.46 -0.02
C GLY A 39 2.85 -13.69 -0.93
N ALA A 40 3.57 -14.78 -0.66
CA ALA A 40 4.85 -15.08 -1.30
C ALA A 40 4.74 -15.30 -2.81
N THR A 41 3.68 -15.96 -3.26
CA THR A 41 3.51 -16.27 -4.69
C THR A 41 3.35 -15.00 -5.51
N VAL A 42 2.48 -14.10 -5.08
CA VAL A 42 2.27 -12.83 -5.77
C VAL A 42 3.53 -11.96 -5.68
N ALA A 43 4.16 -11.91 -4.51
CA ALA A 43 5.38 -11.13 -4.31
C ALA A 43 6.50 -11.57 -5.25
N ARG A 44 6.65 -12.89 -5.43
CA ARG A 44 7.68 -13.43 -6.32
C ARG A 44 7.45 -13.05 -7.78
N LEU A 45 6.20 -12.90 -8.20
CA LEU A 45 5.85 -12.52 -9.56
C LEU A 45 5.78 -11.00 -9.75
N THR A 46 6.01 -10.23 -8.69
CA THR A 46 6.03 -8.78 -8.73
C THR A 46 7.46 -8.28 -8.92
N ARG A 47 7.73 -7.63 -10.03
CA ARG A 47 9.06 -7.10 -10.32
C ARG A 47 9.34 -5.82 -9.54
N SER A 48 8.35 -4.96 -9.44
CA SER A 48 8.48 -3.73 -8.68
C SER A 48 7.13 -3.24 -8.19
N VAL A 49 7.17 -2.50 -7.07
CA VAL A 49 6.02 -1.87 -6.45
C VAL A 49 6.39 -0.42 -6.21
N GLU A 50 5.59 0.49 -6.76
CA GLU A 50 5.82 1.92 -6.60
C GLU A 50 4.49 2.60 -6.29
N VAL A 51 4.56 3.74 -5.61
CA VAL A 51 3.39 4.59 -5.38
C VAL A 51 3.75 5.98 -5.83
N GLU A 52 2.93 6.54 -6.72
CA GLU A 52 3.14 7.88 -7.23
C GLU A 52 1.80 8.62 -7.30
N ASN A 53 1.70 9.72 -6.58
CA ASN A 53 0.50 10.57 -6.54
C ASN A 53 -0.78 9.78 -6.21
N GLY A 54 -0.68 8.84 -5.28
CA GLY A 54 -1.82 8.02 -4.88
C GLY A 54 -2.14 6.87 -5.82
N VAL A 55 -1.31 6.62 -6.81
CA VAL A 55 -1.48 5.52 -7.75
C VAL A 55 -0.44 4.44 -7.46
N LEU A 56 -0.92 3.24 -7.18
CA LEU A 56 -0.07 2.07 -7.01
C LEU A 56 0.34 1.57 -8.39
N ILE A 57 1.65 1.46 -8.62
CA ILE A 57 2.18 1.00 -9.90
C ILE A 57 2.90 -0.33 -9.69
N LEU A 58 2.37 -1.37 -10.30
CA LEU A 58 2.88 -2.72 -10.16
C LEU A 58 3.43 -3.21 -11.50
N HIS A 59 4.62 -3.78 -11.48
CA HIS A 59 5.17 -4.49 -12.62
C HIS A 59 5.12 -5.97 -12.33
N ILE A 60 4.26 -6.68 -13.05
CA ILE A 60 3.95 -8.09 -12.82
C ILE A 60 4.50 -8.93 -13.98
N SER A 61 5.25 -9.98 -13.65
CA SER A 61 5.88 -10.84 -14.67
C SER A 61 4.95 -11.90 -15.27
N SER A 62 3.81 -12.16 -14.64
CA SER A 62 2.84 -13.16 -15.09
C SER A 62 1.63 -12.50 -15.75
N ALA A 63 1.34 -12.87 -16.99
CA ALA A 63 0.18 -12.35 -17.71
C ALA A 63 -1.14 -12.74 -17.03
N ALA A 64 -1.21 -13.98 -16.52
CA ALA A 64 -2.40 -14.45 -15.82
C ALA A 64 -2.65 -13.68 -14.54
N LEU A 65 -1.60 -13.46 -13.74
CA LEU A 65 -1.71 -12.68 -12.51
C LEU A 65 -2.06 -11.22 -12.81
N LYS A 66 -1.45 -10.65 -13.85
CA LYS A 66 -1.72 -9.29 -14.28
C LYS A 66 -3.20 -9.08 -14.58
N ALA A 67 -3.81 -9.99 -15.33
CA ALA A 67 -5.23 -9.94 -15.66
C ALA A 67 -6.10 -10.05 -14.40
N GLN A 68 -5.74 -10.96 -13.50
CA GLN A 68 -6.45 -11.15 -12.24
C GLN A 68 -6.42 -9.91 -11.35
N LEU A 69 -5.23 -9.32 -11.20
CA LEU A 69 -5.07 -8.12 -10.39
C LEU A 69 -5.81 -6.93 -11.00
N PHE A 70 -5.83 -6.83 -12.32
CA PHE A 70 -6.57 -5.77 -12.99
C PHE A 70 -8.06 -5.84 -12.69
N GLU A 71 -8.63 -7.05 -12.70
CA GLU A 71 -10.05 -7.23 -12.39
C GLU A 71 -10.40 -6.82 -10.96
N CYS A 72 -9.50 -7.03 -10.02
CA CYS A 72 -9.76 -6.71 -8.62
C CYS A 72 -8.99 -5.48 -8.14
N ARG A 73 -8.59 -4.59 -9.05
CA ARG A 73 -7.73 -3.45 -8.70
C ARG A 73 -8.31 -2.53 -7.62
N PHE A 74 -9.61 -2.33 -7.62
CA PHE A 74 -10.25 -1.48 -6.61
C PHE A 74 -10.27 -2.15 -5.24
N ASP A 75 -10.46 -3.46 -5.21
CA ASP A 75 -10.36 -4.24 -3.98
C ASP A 75 -8.94 -4.21 -3.43
N LEU A 76 -7.94 -4.25 -4.31
CA LEU A 76 -6.54 -4.11 -3.91
C LEU A 76 -6.27 -2.75 -3.25
N VAL A 77 -6.76 -1.69 -3.86
CA VAL A 77 -6.62 -0.34 -3.33
C VAL A 77 -7.22 -0.26 -1.93
N HIS A 78 -8.44 -0.77 -1.77
CA HIS A 78 -9.12 -0.77 -0.49
C HIS A 78 -8.37 -1.59 0.57
N LYS A 79 -7.95 -2.77 0.20
CA LYS A 79 -7.22 -3.67 1.10
C LYS A 79 -5.90 -3.07 1.57
N LEU A 80 -5.16 -2.46 0.67
CA LEU A 80 -3.88 -1.83 1.01
C LEU A 80 -4.08 -0.57 1.85
N ASN A 81 -5.09 0.22 1.56
CA ASN A 81 -5.43 1.38 2.37
C ASN A 81 -5.78 0.97 3.80
N GLU A 82 -6.56 -0.08 3.97
CA GLU A 82 -6.86 -0.63 5.29
C GLU A 82 -5.59 -1.10 6.00
N ALA A 83 -4.72 -1.79 5.28
CA ALA A 83 -3.49 -2.34 5.86
C ALA A 83 -2.55 -1.24 6.37
N VAL A 84 -2.46 -0.11 5.66
CA VAL A 84 -1.60 0.99 6.10
C VAL A 84 -2.30 1.97 7.04
N GLY A 85 -3.62 1.86 7.17
CA GLY A 85 -4.38 2.69 8.09
C GLY A 85 -4.74 4.07 7.55
N GLY A 86 -4.85 4.23 6.24
CA GLY A 86 -5.24 5.51 5.65
C GLY A 86 -5.56 5.42 4.18
N GLU A 87 -6.30 6.38 3.65
CA GLU A 87 -6.67 6.43 2.24
C GLU A 87 -5.56 7.07 1.41
N VAL A 88 -4.44 6.38 1.27
CA VAL A 88 -3.28 6.87 0.53
C VAL A 88 -3.37 6.55 -0.96
N LEU A 89 -4.02 5.44 -1.32
CA LEU A 89 -4.17 5.02 -2.70
C LEU A 89 -5.55 5.34 -3.24
N LYS A 90 -5.61 5.82 -4.48
CA LYS A 90 -6.86 6.10 -5.19
C LYS A 90 -7.03 5.24 -6.43
N ASP A 91 -5.96 4.64 -6.94
CA ASP A 91 -6.01 3.79 -8.12
C ASP A 91 -4.80 2.86 -8.15
N CYS A 92 -4.84 1.91 -9.06
CA CYS A 92 -3.78 0.92 -9.24
C CYS A 92 -3.55 0.70 -10.73
N ARG A 93 -2.28 0.77 -11.15
CA ARG A 93 -1.88 0.46 -12.52
C ARG A 93 -1.03 -0.79 -12.51
N ILE A 94 -1.35 -1.71 -13.41
CA ILE A 94 -0.66 -2.99 -13.48
C ILE A 94 0.01 -3.11 -14.85
N LEU A 95 1.33 -3.15 -14.83
CA LEU A 95 2.16 -3.16 -16.03
C LEU A 95 2.93 -4.48 -16.13
N GLY A 96 3.39 -4.78 -17.32
CA GLY A 96 4.14 -6.01 -17.58
C GLY A 96 5.64 -5.89 -17.59
#